data_401d6f5d7bd0f37089ba4a6616f6db22
#
_entry.id   401d6f5d7bd0f37089ba4a6616f6db22
#
_cell.length_a   1.000
_cell.length_b   1.000
_cell.length_c   1.000
_cell.angle_alpha   90.00
_cell.angle_beta   90.00
_cell.angle_gamma   90.00
#
_symmetry.space_group_name_H-M   'P 1'
#
loop_
_entity.id
_entity.type
_entity.pdbx_description
1 polymer ?
#
loop_
_entity_poly.entity_id
_entity_poly.type
_entity_poly.pdbx_seq_one_letter_code
_entity_poly.pdbx_strand_id
1 'polypeptide(L)'
;MLITALIRACTKKRPRGIFTYTGDRYNDGRKDLQKSLEQQFLEAVESINNAIFDNGCENKSKHGDAMEVKIKHPDLVYIDPPYYSPLSDNEYVRRYHFVEGLARDWKGVEIQENTVTKKFKSYPTPFSTRKGAADAF
;
A
#
# COMPACT_ATOMS: atom_id res chain seq x y z
N MET A 1 10.93 -9.02 -4.01
CA MET A 1 9.97 -9.90 -4.71
C MET A 1 9.02 -10.62 -3.76
N LEU A 2 9.46 -11.42 -2.80
CA LEU A 2 8.56 -12.20 -1.92
C LEU A 2 7.60 -11.33 -1.10
N ILE A 3 8.06 -10.21 -0.53
CA ILE A 3 7.19 -9.27 0.20
C ILE A 3 6.09 -8.73 -0.71
N THR A 4 6.41 -8.34 -1.94
CA THR A 4 5.42 -7.86 -2.92
C THR A 4 4.37 -8.92 -3.25
N ALA A 5 4.80 -10.17 -3.44
CA ALA A 5 3.89 -11.29 -3.67
C ALA A 5 2.97 -11.53 -2.46
N LEU A 6 3.52 -11.47 -1.25
CA LEU A 6 2.76 -11.61 -0.02
C LEU A 6 1.75 -10.48 0.17
N ILE A 7 2.15 -9.23 -0.04
CA ILE A 7 1.24 -8.07 -0.01
C ILE A 7 0.10 -8.26 -1.00
N ARG A 8 0.40 -8.67 -2.24
CA ARG A 8 -0.60 -8.92 -3.28
C ARG A 8 -1.57 -10.03 -2.88
N ALA A 9 -1.06 -11.14 -2.34
CA ALA A 9 -1.88 -12.25 -1.85
C ALA A 9 -2.80 -11.79 -0.71
N CYS A 10 -2.27 -11.09 0.29
CA CYS A 10 -3.05 -10.54 1.39
C CYS A 10 -4.14 -9.58 0.90
N THR A 11 -3.83 -8.71 -0.06
CA THR A 11 -4.77 -7.76 -0.65
C THR A 11 -5.92 -8.48 -1.36
N LYS A 12 -5.64 -9.55 -2.12
CA LYS A 12 -6.66 -10.36 -2.79
C LYS A 12 -7.58 -11.10 -1.81
N LYS A 13 -7.08 -11.47 -0.63
CA LYS A 13 -7.89 -12.08 0.44
C LYS A 13 -8.83 -11.10 1.15
N ARG A 14 -8.76 -9.82 0.83
CA ARG A 14 -9.62 -8.81 1.47
C ARG A 14 -10.62 -8.25 0.47
N PRO A 15 -11.91 -8.11 0.86
CA PRO A 15 -12.88 -7.42 0.03
C PRO A 15 -12.38 -6.03 -0.35
N ARG A 16 -12.39 -5.72 -1.63
CA ARG A 16 -11.92 -4.44 -2.18
C ARG A 16 -10.45 -4.08 -1.86
N GLY A 17 -9.63 -5.06 -1.44
CA GLY A 17 -8.22 -4.81 -1.08
C GLY A 17 -8.02 -3.94 0.17
N ILE A 18 -9.03 -3.81 1.01
CA ILE A 18 -8.98 -2.92 2.18
C ILE A 18 -8.75 -3.75 3.46
N PHE A 19 -7.74 -3.37 4.25
CA PHE A 19 -7.40 -4.01 5.52
C PHE A 19 -8.10 -3.37 6.73
N THR A 20 -9.32 -2.89 6.55
CA THR A 20 -10.17 -2.42 7.63
C THR A 20 -11.14 -3.54 8.04
N TYR A 21 -11.69 -3.44 9.25
CA TYR A 21 -12.76 -4.34 9.64
C TYR A 21 -13.97 -4.18 8.71
N THR A 22 -14.38 -5.28 8.11
CA THR A 22 -15.44 -5.26 7.09
C THR A 22 -16.66 -6.11 7.45
N GLY A 23 -16.54 -7.08 8.38
CA GLY A 23 -17.60 -8.03 8.69
C GLY A 23 -18.06 -8.86 7.48
N ASP A 24 -19.08 -9.71 7.69
CA ASP A 24 -19.56 -10.68 6.68
C ASP A 24 -20.23 -10.03 5.47
N ARG A 25 -20.81 -8.84 5.64
CA ARG A 25 -21.49 -8.10 4.54
C ARG A 25 -20.57 -7.73 3.35
N TYR A 26 -19.28 -7.87 3.51
CA TYR A 26 -18.31 -7.54 2.47
C TYR A 26 -17.76 -8.78 1.73
N ASN A 27 -18.28 -9.95 2.01
CA ASN A 27 -18.03 -11.12 1.20
C ASN A 27 -18.85 -11.00 -0.09
N ASP A 28 -18.19 -10.53 -1.15
CA ASP A 28 -18.82 -10.28 -2.46
C ASP A 28 -18.79 -11.52 -3.38
N GLY A 29 -18.46 -12.70 -2.84
CA GLY A 29 -18.46 -13.96 -3.58
C GLY A 29 -17.33 -14.16 -4.57
N ARG A 30 -16.36 -13.25 -4.65
CA ARG A 30 -15.22 -13.40 -5.56
C ARG A 30 -14.44 -14.69 -5.30
N LYS A 31 -14.07 -15.38 -6.37
CA LYS A 31 -13.28 -16.62 -6.31
C LYS A 31 -11.95 -16.44 -5.55
N ASP A 32 -11.35 -15.25 -5.64
CA ASP A 32 -10.13 -14.91 -4.91
C ASP A 32 -10.28 -14.99 -3.38
N LEU A 33 -11.45 -14.71 -2.85
CA LEU A 33 -11.70 -14.84 -1.40
C LEU A 33 -11.76 -16.30 -0.95
N GLN A 34 -12.10 -17.23 -1.84
CA GLN A 34 -12.23 -18.66 -1.56
C GLN A 34 -10.87 -19.39 -1.58
N LYS A 35 -9.89 -18.89 -2.35
CA LYS A 35 -8.54 -19.45 -2.40
C LYS A 35 -7.83 -19.32 -1.05
N SER A 36 -6.96 -20.26 -0.70
CA SER A 36 -6.08 -20.12 0.47
C SER A 36 -5.09 -18.95 0.28
N LEU A 37 -4.53 -18.44 1.37
CA LEU A 37 -3.47 -17.41 1.29
C LEU A 37 -2.23 -17.97 0.56
N GLU A 38 -1.90 -19.23 0.81
CA GLU A 38 -0.79 -19.92 0.15
C GLU A 38 -0.98 -19.98 -1.37
N GLN A 39 -2.17 -20.40 -1.84
CA GLN A 39 -2.48 -20.39 -3.27
C GLN A 39 -2.35 -19.00 -3.88
N GLN A 40 -2.89 -17.97 -3.23
CA GLN A 40 -2.78 -16.59 -3.68
C GLN A 40 -1.32 -16.13 -3.73
N PHE A 41 -0.52 -16.54 -2.77
CA PHE A 41 0.90 -16.21 -2.72
C PHE A 41 1.69 -16.86 -3.86
N LEU A 42 1.49 -18.16 -4.09
CA LEU A 42 2.16 -18.87 -5.18
C LEU A 42 1.79 -18.31 -6.55
N GLU A 43 0.50 -18.04 -6.79
CA GLU A 43 0.05 -17.38 -8.02
C GLU A 43 0.65 -15.96 -8.18
N ALA A 44 0.80 -15.22 -7.08
CA ALA A 44 1.43 -13.90 -7.13
C ALA A 44 2.93 -13.98 -7.44
N VAL A 45 3.64 -14.97 -6.87
CA VAL A 45 5.06 -15.23 -7.18
C VAL A 45 5.23 -15.54 -8.65
N GLU A 46 4.43 -16.46 -9.19
CA GLU A 46 4.46 -16.81 -10.60
C GLU A 46 4.19 -15.61 -11.50
N SER A 47 3.13 -14.87 -11.21
CA SER A 47 2.77 -13.66 -11.98
C SER A 47 3.87 -12.60 -11.97
N ILE A 48 4.54 -12.40 -10.82
CA ILE A 48 5.64 -11.44 -10.71
C ILE A 48 6.86 -11.93 -11.48
N ASN A 49 7.22 -13.21 -11.34
CA ASN A 49 8.35 -13.79 -12.06
C ASN A 49 8.17 -13.68 -13.58
N ASN A 50 6.97 -13.92 -14.09
CA ASN A 50 6.66 -13.81 -15.51
C ASN A 50 6.67 -12.35 -16.02
N ALA A 51 6.54 -11.36 -15.12
CA ALA A 51 6.59 -9.95 -15.47
C ALA A 51 8.00 -9.36 -15.42
N ILE A 52 8.97 -10.08 -14.85
CA ILE A 52 10.35 -9.61 -14.77
C ILE A 52 11.03 -9.83 -16.11
N PHE A 53 11.62 -8.78 -16.63
CA PHE A 53 12.45 -8.83 -17.83
C PHE A 53 13.66 -7.90 -17.65
N ASP A 54 14.74 -8.22 -18.35
CA ASP A 54 15.90 -7.36 -18.43
C ASP A 54 15.71 -6.41 -19.63
N ASN A 55 15.67 -5.12 -19.35
CA ASN A 55 15.59 -4.07 -20.38
C ASN A 55 16.96 -3.49 -20.75
N GLY A 56 18.05 -4.07 -20.25
CA GLY A 56 19.41 -3.60 -20.48
C GLY A 56 19.75 -2.27 -19.77
N CYS A 57 18.88 -1.76 -18.92
CA CYS A 57 19.07 -0.50 -18.22
C CYS A 57 19.33 -0.70 -16.72
N GLU A 58 20.12 0.18 -16.13
CA GLU A 58 20.30 0.22 -14.68
C GLU A 58 19.07 0.86 -14.02
N ASN A 59 18.20 0.03 -13.46
CA ASN A 59 17.00 0.48 -12.73
C ASN A 59 17.33 0.71 -11.25
N LYS A 60 16.89 1.82 -10.68
CA LYS A 60 17.15 2.20 -9.28
C LYS A 60 15.85 2.46 -8.53
N SER A 61 15.81 2.01 -7.28
CA SER A 61 14.75 2.35 -6.33
C SER A 61 15.35 3.14 -5.17
N LYS A 62 14.67 4.20 -4.76
CA LYS A 62 15.06 5.01 -3.61
C LYS A 62 13.88 5.15 -2.66
N HIS A 63 14.16 5.12 -1.37
CA HIS A 63 13.23 5.51 -0.32
C HIS A 63 13.60 6.90 0.19
N GLY A 64 12.64 7.81 0.26
CA GLY A 64 12.87 9.18 0.73
C GLY A 64 11.63 10.04 0.58
N ASP A 65 11.74 11.29 1.01
CA ASP A 65 10.69 12.29 0.79
C ASP A 65 10.66 12.66 -0.70
N ALA A 66 9.49 12.53 -1.32
CA ALA A 66 9.31 12.83 -2.73
C ALA A 66 9.60 14.31 -3.06
N MET A 67 9.41 15.22 -2.10
CA MET A 67 9.68 16.65 -2.28
C MET A 67 11.19 16.97 -2.29
N GLU A 68 12.02 16.05 -1.78
CA GLU A 68 13.47 16.21 -1.73
C GLU A 68 14.21 15.44 -2.84
N VAL A 69 13.47 14.71 -3.68
CA VAL A 69 14.06 13.92 -4.77
C VAL A 69 14.72 14.83 -5.79
N LYS A 70 16.03 14.65 -5.98
CA LYS A 70 16.78 15.31 -7.03
C LYS A 70 16.95 14.35 -8.21
N ILE A 71 16.25 14.61 -9.29
CA ILE A 71 16.36 13.88 -10.54
C ILE A 71 17.04 14.79 -11.56
N LYS A 72 18.09 14.29 -12.21
CA LYS A 72 18.80 15.05 -13.25
C LYS A 72 18.19 14.70 -14.61
N HIS A 73 17.60 15.68 -15.27
CA HIS A 73 17.11 15.62 -16.67
C HIS A 73 16.29 14.36 -17.00
N PRO A 74 15.16 14.12 -16.33
CA PRO A 74 14.28 13.00 -16.69
C PRO A 74 13.56 13.30 -18.01
N ASP A 75 13.41 12.29 -18.86
CA ASP A 75 12.58 12.40 -20.06
C ASP A 75 11.09 12.40 -19.71
N LEU A 76 10.70 11.70 -18.63
CA LEU A 76 9.33 11.60 -18.15
C LEU A 76 9.32 11.47 -16.63
N VAL A 77 8.40 12.15 -16.00
CA VAL A 77 8.11 12.00 -14.56
C VAL A 77 6.65 11.58 -14.40
N TYR A 78 6.42 10.44 -13.74
CA TYR A 78 5.07 10.01 -13.33
C TYR A 78 4.86 10.36 -11.87
N ILE A 79 3.84 11.18 -11.58
CA ILE A 79 3.52 11.66 -10.24
C ILE A 79 2.17 11.09 -9.81
N ASP A 80 2.16 10.26 -8.77
CA ASP A 80 0.95 9.65 -8.21
C ASP A 80 0.90 9.87 -6.68
N PRO A 81 0.60 11.10 -6.25
CA PRO A 81 0.57 11.44 -4.83
C PRO A 81 -0.67 10.87 -4.13
N PRO A 82 -0.67 10.83 -2.79
CA PRO A 82 -1.86 10.54 -2.03
C PRO A 82 -3.00 11.48 -2.37
N TYR A 83 -4.21 10.94 -2.60
CA TYR A 83 -5.39 11.76 -2.83
C TYR A 83 -5.91 12.34 -1.53
N TYR A 84 -6.19 13.63 -1.54
CA TYR A 84 -6.92 14.24 -0.45
C TYR A 84 -8.31 13.64 -0.31
N SER A 85 -8.67 13.26 0.91
CA SER A 85 -10.03 12.86 1.25
C SER A 85 -10.48 13.55 2.54
N PRO A 86 -11.62 14.23 2.53
CA PRO A 86 -12.13 14.93 3.72
C PRO A 86 -12.63 13.97 4.81
N LEU A 87 -12.74 12.69 4.51
CA LEU A 87 -13.21 11.68 5.46
C LEU A 87 -12.00 11.02 6.13
N SER A 88 -11.92 11.13 7.44
CA SER A 88 -10.83 10.60 8.26
C SER A 88 -10.54 9.10 8.05
N ASP A 89 -11.54 8.32 7.66
CA ASP A 89 -11.37 6.89 7.38
C ASP A 89 -10.65 6.59 6.06
N ASN A 90 -10.48 7.60 5.21
CA ASN A 90 -9.79 7.48 3.93
C ASN A 90 -8.33 7.91 3.98
N GLU A 91 -7.81 8.29 5.13
CA GLU A 91 -6.39 8.61 5.29
C GLU A 91 -5.51 7.42 4.87
N TYR A 92 -4.50 7.71 4.07
CA TYR A 92 -3.59 6.69 3.55
C TYR A 92 -2.90 5.89 4.65
N VAL A 93 -2.51 6.53 5.75
CA VAL A 93 -1.93 5.86 6.93
C VAL A 93 -2.85 4.75 7.44
N ARG A 94 -4.16 5.00 7.51
CA ARG A 94 -5.14 4.01 7.98
C ARG A 94 -5.45 2.93 6.95
N ARG A 95 -5.45 3.27 5.66
CA ARG A 95 -5.72 2.29 4.59
C ARG A 95 -4.58 1.34 4.36
N TYR A 96 -3.36 1.86 4.39
CA TYR A 96 -2.15 1.10 4.05
C TYR A 96 -1.38 0.60 5.28
N HIS A 97 -1.91 0.77 6.50
CA HIS A 97 -1.25 0.35 7.74
C HIS A 97 -0.73 -1.09 7.71
N PHE A 98 -1.51 -2.02 7.14
CA PHE A 98 -1.12 -3.43 7.06
C PHE A 98 0.04 -3.63 6.06
N VAL A 99 -0.04 -3.01 4.90
CA VAL A 99 0.98 -3.10 3.85
C VAL A 99 2.29 -2.47 4.35
N GLU A 100 2.21 -1.32 4.97
CA GLU A 100 3.35 -0.63 5.58
C GLU A 100 3.95 -1.47 6.71
N GLY A 101 3.12 -1.99 7.62
CA GLY A 101 3.56 -2.85 8.71
C GLY A 101 4.27 -4.11 8.21
N LEU A 102 3.69 -4.78 7.23
CA LEU A 102 4.27 -5.97 6.63
C LEU A 102 5.61 -5.67 5.94
N ALA A 103 5.70 -4.56 5.18
CA ALA A 103 6.92 -4.16 4.50
C ALA A 103 8.07 -3.81 5.48
N ARG A 104 7.72 -3.31 6.67
CA ARG A 104 8.67 -2.92 7.72
C ARG A 104 8.92 -4.01 8.77
N ASP A 105 8.33 -5.20 8.61
CA ASP A 105 8.35 -6.23 9.66
C ASP A 105 7.82 -5.68 11.01
N TRP A 106 6.84 -4.78 10.94
CA TRP A 106 6.20 -4.08 12.07
C TRP A 106 7.15 -3.27 12.97
N LYS A 107 8.39 -3.03 12.52
CA LYS A 107 9.39 -2.28 13.27
C LYS A 107 9.16 -0.78 13.21
N GLY A 108 9.21 -0.13 14.37
CA GLY A 108 9.09 1.32 14.49
C GLY A 108 7.70 1.86 14.17
N VAL A 109 6.64 1.05 14.33
CA VAL A 109 5.24 1.46 14.16
C VAL A 109 4.51 1.44 15.49
N GLU A 110 3.66 2.45 15.71
CA GLU A 110 2.79 2.54 16.88
C GLU A 110 1.40 2.05 16.52
N ILE A 111 0.94 0.98 17.17
CA ILE A 111 -0.36 0.35 16.94
C ILE A 111 -1.36 0.82 17.99
N GLN A 112 -2.57 1.14 17.55
CA GLN A 112 -3.69 1.48 18.43
C GLN A 112 -4.28 0.21 19.05
N GLU A 113 -3.77 -0.23 20.19
CA GLU A 113 -4.17 -1.47 20.86
C GLU A 113 -5.64 -1.47 21.29
N ASN A 114 -6.22 -0.30 21.55
CA ASN A 114 -7.60 -0.13 22.02
C ASN A 114 -8.65 -0.18 20.90
N THR A 115 -8.23 -0.41 19.65
CA THR A 115 -9.15 -0.47 18.51
C THR A 115 -9.33 -1.89 18.01
N VAL A 116 -10.52 -2.20 17.48
CA VAL A 116 -10.82 -3.52 16.91
C VAL A 116 -9.88 -3.87 15.75
N THR A 117 -9.52 -2.89 14.94
CA THR A 117 -8.74 -3.10 13.72
C THR A 117 -7.24 -2.98 13.93
N LYS A 118 -6.76 -2.67 15.14
CA LYS A 118 -5.32 -2.59 15.45
C LYS A 118 -4.51 -1.82 14.40
N LYS A 119 -5.02 -0.69 13.96
CA LYS A 119 -4.37 0.15 12.96
C LYS A 119 -3.20 0.94 13.54
N PHE A 120 -2.38 1.50 12.67
CA PHE A 120 -1.40 2.49 13.08
C PHE A 120 -2.08 3.72 13.67
N LYS A 121 -1.41 4.36 14.62
CA LYS A 121 -1.79 5.69 15.07
C LYS A 121 -1.66 6.66 13.91
N SER A 122 -2.74 7.40 13.63
CA SER A 122 -2.72 8.42 12.58
C SER A 122 -1.75 9.54 12.94
N TYR A 123 -1.05 10.03 11.93
CA TYR A 123 -0.25 11.24 12.01
C TYR A 123 -0.61 12.16 10.84
N PRO A 124 -0.54 13.48 11.03
CA PRO A 124 -0.84 14.42 9.95
C PRO A 124 0.23 14.35 8.86
N THR A 125 -0.21 14.39 7.62
CA THR A 125 0.63 14.55 6.44
C THR A 125 0.23 15.82 5.70
N PRO A 126 1.03 16.36 4.77
CA PRO A 126 0.59 17.46 3.92
C PRO A 126 -0.76 17.21 3.23
N PHE A 127 -1.06 15.93 2.91
CA PHE A 127 -2.30 15.51 2.27
C PHE A 127 -3.48 15.27 3.22
N SER A 128 -3.31 15.51 4.52
CA SER A 128 -4.40 15.39 5.50
C SER A 128 -5.39 16.56 5.46
N THR A 129 -5.04 17.66 4.82
CA THR A 129 -5.92 18.81 4.62
C THR A 129 -5.92 19.26 3.16
N ARG A 130 -7.04 19.85 2.71
CA ARG A 130 -7.13 20.35 1.33
C ARG A 130 -6.10 21.45 1.04
N LYS A 131 -5.89 22.35 2.00
CA LYS A 131 -4.89 23.42 1.88
C LYS A 131 -3.48 22.84 1.82
N GLY A 132 -3.14 21.97 2.77
CA GLY A 132 -1.81 21.33 2.80
C GLY A 132 -1.50 20.54 1.54
N ALA A 133 -2.50 19.83 0.97
CA ALA A 133 -2.31 19.10 -0.28
C ALA A 133 -2.05 20.05 -1.47
N ALA A 134 -2.71 21.21 -1.52
CA ALA A 134 -2.45 22.19 -2.56
C ALA A 134 -1.06 22.83 -2.44
N ASP A 135 -0.63 23.07 -1.20
CA ASP A 135 0.69 23.68 -0.93
C ASP A 135 1.86 22.70 -1.13
N ALA A 136 1.57 21.38 -1.13
CA ALA A 136 2.56 20.31 -1.35
C ALA A 136 2.82 19.98 -2.83
N PHE A 137 2.06 20.58 -3.75
CA PHE A 137 2.25 20.51 -5.20
C PHE A 137 2.92 21.77 -5.74
#